data_496308ff44aa0e270db61b9dcbdc3399
#
_entry.id   496308ff44aa0e270db61b9dcbdc3399
#
_cell.length_a   1.000
_cell.length_b   1.000
_cell.length_c   1.000
_cell.angle_alpha   90.00
_cell.angle_beta   90.00
_cell.angle_gamma   90.00
#
_symmetry.space_group_name_H-M   'P 1'
#
loop_
_entity.id
_entity.type
_entity.pdbx_description
1 polymer ?
#
loop_
_entity_poly.entity_id
_entity_poly.type
_entity_poly.pdbx_seq_one_letter_code
_entity_poly.pdbx_strand_id
1 'polypeptide(L)'
;MVEPVTKTILWDRSANSALFDELHLVGDLSAQVLISPEGKDKWLVTGSLSGVQLLTCVRSLEQFNRPFETDLAIEVERTQRVAKQETNDEDEEVFTISIPVVQTEVDISECVRQLVLLQEPLNPMKNPDEDFIYTATDPSEEPVEDLRWEKLKALKRKMENSNRS
;
A
#
# COMPACT_ATOMS: atom_id res chain seq x y z
N MET A 1 20.07 -31.71 -3.09
CA MET A 1 18.86 -30.91 -3.45
C MET A 1 18.35 -30.31 -2.15
N VAL A 2 18.30 -29.01 -2.05
CA VAL A 2 17.80 -28.33 -0.84
C VAL A 2 16.28 -28.19 -1.03
N GLU A 3 15.52 -28.73 -0.07
CA GLU A 3 14.06 -28.65 -0.13
C GLU A 3 13.57 -27.24 0.20
N PRO A 4 12.44 -26.77 -0.38
CA PRO A 4 11.83 -25.51 -0.01
C PRO A 4 11.37 -25.53 1.45
N VAL A 5 11.57 -24.44 2.15
CA VAL A 5 11.24 -24.30 3.57
C VAL A 5 10.15 -23.25 3.76
N THR A 6 9.06 -23.65 4.40
CA THR A 6 8.01 -22.70 4.80
C THR A 6 8.32 -22.13 6.19
N LYS A 7 8.20 -20.80 6.32
CA LYS A 7 8.44 -20.09 7.58
C LYS A 7 7.37 -19.02 7.80
N THR A 8 6.94 -18.89 9.06
CA THR A 8 6.10 -17.76 9.49
C THR A 8 6.97 -16.74 10.21
N ILE A 9 6.91 -15.48 9.80
CA ILE A 9 7.65 -14.37 10.40
C ILE A 9 6.62 -13.45 11.03
N LEU A 10 6.86 -13.10 12.29
CA LEU A 10 6.02 -12.17 13.06
C LEU A 10 6.86 -10.95 13.43
N TRP A 11 6.33 -9.77 13.13
CA TRP A 11 6.87 -8.52 13.63
C TRP A 11 5.99 -8.03 14.76
N ASP A 12 6.61 -7.80 15.89
CA ASP A 12 5.98 -7.29 17.10
C ASP A 12 6.31 -5.81 17.26
N ARG A 13 5.33 -5.03 17.68
CA ARG A 13 5.48 -3.59 17.93
C ARG A 13 6.55 -3.29 18.98
N SER A 14 6.74 -4.14 19.97
CA SER A 14 7.73 -3.93 21.03
C SER A 14 9.17 -3.92 20.50
N ALA A 15 9.45 -4.74 19.50
CA ALA A 15 10.78 -4.83 18.86
C ALA A 15 10.95 -3.89 17.66
N ASN A 16 9.84 -3.46 17.02
CA ASN A 16 9.84 -2.72 15.76
C ASN A 16 8.99 -1.45 15.82
N SER A 17 9.01 -0.73 16.94
CA SER A 17 8.13 0.42 17.17
C SER A 17 8.19 1.47 16.07
N ALA A 18 9.38 1.79 15.57
CA ALA A 18 9.56 2.78 14.50
C ALA A 18 8.86 2.38 13.20
N LEU A 19 8.95 1.11 12.81
CA LEU A 19 8.27 0.57 11.63
C LEU A 19 6.76 0.63 11.78
N PHE A 20 6.24 0.25 12.96
CA PHE A 20 4.81 0.25 13.25
C PHE A 20 4.22 1.66 13.30
N ASP A 21 4.96 2.63 13.83
CA ASP A 21 4.52 4.02 13.88
C ASP A 21 4.54 4.68 12.50
N GLU A 22 5.57 4.41 11.69
CA GLU A 22 5.67 4.91 10.32
C GLU A 22 4.56 4.37 9.42
N LEU A 23 4.25 3.08 9.54
CA LEU A 23 3.26 2.40 8.70
C LEU A 23 1.84 2.43 9.28
N HIS A 24 1.64 3.11 10.40
CA HIS A 24 0.35 3.17 11.10
C HIS A 24 -0.25 1.78 11.40
N LEU A 25 0.60 0.80 11.73
CA LEU A 25 0.16 -0.56 11.99
C LEU A 25 -0.49 -0.71 13.37
N VAL A 26 -1.57 -1.47 13.41
CA VAL A 26 -2.30 -1.83 14.62
C VAL A 26 -2.27 -3.35 14.77
N GLY A 27 -1.81 -3.82 15.93
CA GLY A 27 -1.63 -5.25 16.17
C GLY A 27 -0.35 -5.79 15.53
N ASP A 28 -0.31 -7.09 15.28
CA ASP A 28 0.85 -7.78 14.75
C ASP A 28 0.88 -7.74 13.21
N LEU A 29 2.08 -7.69 12.66
CA LEU A 29 2.33 -7.88 11.24
C LEU A 29 2.90 -9.29 11.04
N SER A 30 2.33 -10.04 10.12
CA SER A 30 2.75 -11.44 9.87
C SER A 30 3.00 -11.70 8.39
N ALA A 31 4.03 -12.49 8.11
CA ALA A 31 4.28 -13.02 6.78
C ALA A 31 4.40 -14.56 6.83
N GLN A 32 3.75 -15.21 5.88
CA GLN A 32 3.96 -16.63 5.60
C GLN A 32 4.80 -16.72 4.33
N VAL A 33 6.00 -17.24 4.45
CA VAL A 33 6.96 -17.29 3.35
C VAL A 33 7.42 -18.70 3.04
N LEU A 34 7.60 -18.97 1.77
CA LEU A 34 8.23 -20.15 1.22
C LEU A 34 9.60 -19.74 0.67
N ILE A 35 10.66 -20.34 1.18
CA ILE A 35 12.03 -20.11 0.74
C ILE A 35 12.42 -21.24 -0.19
N SER A 36 12.61 -20.97 -1.45
CA SER A 36 12.97 -21.93 -2.50
C SER A 36 14.38 -21.63 -3.01
N PRO A 37 15.30 -22.60 -2.99
CA PRO A 37 16.61 -22.42 -3.60
C PRO A 37 16.48 -22.46 -5.11
N GLU A 38 16.98 -21.43 -5.79
CA GLU A 38 17.01 -21.36 -7.28
C GLU A 38 18.38 -21.64 -7.88
N GLY A 39 19.39 -21.84 -7.04
CA GLY A 39 20.76 -22.13 -7.47
C GLY A 39 21.71 -22.30 -6.31
N LYS A 40 23.01 -22.21 -6.59
CA LYS A 40 24.04 -22.42 -5.59
C LYS A 40 24.07 -21.31 -4.52
N ASP A 41 23.82 -20.07 -4.94
CA ASP A 41 23.92 -18.88 -4.11
C ASP A 41 22.71 -17.93 -4.32
N LYS A 42 21.56 -18.51 -4.71
CA LYS A 42 20.33 -17.77 -5.03
C LYS A 42 19.10 -18.45 -4.42
N TRP A 43 18.25 -17.64 -3.81
CA TRP A 43 17.00 -18.09 -3.18
C TRP A 43 15.85 -17.16 -3.57
N LEU A 44 14.71 -17.74 -3.82
CA LEU A 44 13.47 -17.01 -4.00
C LEU A 44 12.61 -17.17 -2.74
N VAL A 45 12.21 -16.06 -2.14
CA VAL A 45 11.31 -15.99 -0.99
C VAL A 45 9.98 -15.48 -1.48
N THR A 46 8.98 -16.34 -1.50
CA THR A 46 7.62 -15.98 -1.91
C THR A 46 6.64 -16.20 -0.76
N GLY A 47 5.56 -15.44 -0.74
CA GLY A 47 4.57 -15.63 0.30
C GLY A 47 3.54 -14.53 0.37
N SER A 48 2.86 -14.43 1.51
CA SER A 48 1.89 -13.38 1.79
C SER A 48 2.23 -12.63 3.07
N LEU A 49 2.01 -11.33 3.04
CA LEU A 49 2.17 -10.41 4.17
C LEU A 49 0.79 -9.88 4.55
N SER A 50 0.42 -9.99 5.81
CA SER A 50 -0.86 -9.54 6.33
C SER A 50 -0.74 -8.71 7.60
N GLY A 51 -1.62 -7.72 7.73
CA GLY A 51 -1.64 -6.82 8.88
C GLY A 51 -2.87 -5.92 8.88
N VAL A 52 -2.89 -4.99 9.80
CA VAL A 52 -3.96 -3.98 9.94
C VAL A 52 -3.34 -2.59 10.05
N GLN A 53 -3.77 -1.66 9.20
CA GLN A 53 -3.40 -0.25 9.26
C GLN A 53 -4.52 0.59 9.86
N LEU A 54 -4.16 1.59 10.65
CA LEU A 54 -5.06 2.64 11.13
C LEU A 54 -5.00 3.81 10.15
N LEU A 55 -6.05 4.00 9.37
CA LEU A 55 -6.15 5.06 8.38
C LEU A 55 -7.19 6.10 8.76
N THR A 56 -7.08 7.29 8.21
CA THR A 56 -8.08 8.35 8.36
C THR A 56 -8.88 8.48 7.08
N CYS A 57 -10.20 8.37 7.18
CA CYS A 57 -11.09 8.54 6.04
C CYS A 57 -11.00 9.98 5.50
N VAL A 58 -10.76 10.14 4.18
CA VAL A 58 -10.67 11.46 3.54
C VAL A 58 -12.00 12.22 3.50
N ARG A 59 -13.12 11.52 3.69
CA ARG A 59 -14.46 12.11 3.69
C ARG A 59 -14.94 12.52 5.08
N SER A 60 -14.95 11.56 6.02
CA SER A 60 -15.49 11.78 7.37
C SER A 60 -14.45 12.24 8.38
N LEU A 61 -13.15 12.19 8.04
CA LEU A 61 -12.01 12.43 8.94
C LEU A 61 -11.97 11.51 10.16
N GLU A 62 -12.76 10.44 10.15
CA GLU A 62 -12.73 9.42 11.18
C GLU A 62 -11.61 8.41 10.94
N GLN A 63 -11.01 7.93 12.02
CA GLN A 63 -10.06 6.83 11.96
C GLN A 63 -10.79 5.50 11.81
N PHE A 64 -10.21 4.61 11.01
CA PHE A 64 -10.72 3.25 10.83
C PHE A 64 -9.58 2.25 10.62
N ASN A 65 -9.81 1.01 11.03
CA ASN A 65 -8.88 -0.08 10.83
C ASN A 65 -9.11 -0.71 9.46
N ARG A 66 -8.03 -0.79 8.67
CA ARG A 66 -8.04 -1.44 7.36
C ARG A 66 -7.15 -2.69 7.41
N PRO A 67 -7.72 -3.89 7.36
CA PRO A 67 -6.94 -5.09 7.15
C PRO A 67 -6.39 -5.12 5.72
N PHE A 68 -5.17 -5.61 5.56
CA PHE A 68 -4.56 -5.79 4.26
C PHE A 68 -3.85 -7.14 4.18
N GLU A 69 -3.77 -7.65 2.97
CA GLU A 69 -2.96 -8.79 2.60
C GLU A 69 -2.32 -8.50 1.24
N THR A 70 -1.03 -8.76 1.12
CA THR A 70 -0.28 -8.53 -0.11
C THR A 70 0.71 -9.66 -0.35
N ASP A 71 0.98 -9.94 -1.61
CA ASP A 71 1.98 -10.91 -2.00
C ASP A 71 3.39 -10.35 -1.76
N LEU A 72 4.28 -11.23 -1.35
CA LEU A 72 5.68 -10.96 -1.10
C LEU A 72 6.52 -11.82 -2.04
N ALA A 73 7.41 -11.20 -2.82
CA ALA A 73 8.38 -11.90 -3.64
C ALA A 73 9.74 -11.20 -3.50
N ILE A 74 10.72 -11.91 -2.96
CA ILE A 74 12.07 -11.40 -2.73
C ILE A 74 13.07 -12.42 -3.28
N GLU A 75 13.92 -11.95 -4.17
CA GLU A 75 15.07 -12.69 -4.64
C GLU A 75 16.28 -12.36 -3.77
N VAL A 76 16.92 -13.36 -3.21
CA VAL A 76 18.12 -13.23 -2.39
C VAL A 76 19.30 -13.85 -3.12
N GLU A 77 20.31 -13.05 -3.40
CA GLU A 77 21.53 -13.49 -4.05
C GLU A 77 22.75 -13.30 -3.15
N ARG A 78 23.57 -14.33 -3.02
CA ARG A 78 24.84 -14.26 -2.29
C ARG A 78 25.96 -13.86 -3.24
N THR A 79 26.63 -12.73 -2.97
CA THR A 79 27.67 -12.18 -3.84
C THR A 79 28.96 -11.89 -3.07
N GLN A 80 30.10 -11.98 -3.76
CA GLN A 80 31.39 -11.57 -3.21
C GLN A 80 31.57 -10.06 -3.17
N ARG A 81 30.79 -9.32 -3.96
CA ARG A 81 30.77 -7.85 -3.96
C ARG A 81 29.45 -7.38 -3.40
N VAL A 82 29.49 -6.48 -2.43
CA VAL A 82 28.31 -5.75 -1.98
C VAL A 82 27.89 -4.83 -3.13
N ALA A 83 27.03 -5.33 -4.00
CA ALA A 83 26.37 -4.48 -4.97
C ALA A 83 25.31 -3.66 -4.23
N LYS A 84 25.25 -2.36 -4.54
CA LYS A 84 24.12 -1.52 -4.15
C LYS A 84 22.83 -2.19 -4.65
N GLN A 85 21.75 -2.07 -3.88
CA GLN A 85 20.41 -2.45 -4.32
C GLN A 85 20.15 -1.80 -5.68
N GLU A 86 20.26 -2.56 -6.72
CA GLU A 86 19.81 -2.15 -8.05
C GLU A 86 18.38 -2.69 -8.17
N THR A 87 17.43 -1.76 -8.16
CA THR A 87 16.09 -2.04 -8.65
C THR A 87 16.21 -2.31 -10.14
N ASN A 88 16.05 -3.54 -10.55
CA ASN A 88 15.94 -3.86 -11.96
C ASN A 88 14.68 -3.22 -12.52
N ASP A 89 14.89 -2.26 -13.42
CA ASP A 89 13.87 -1.61 -14.24
C ASP A 89 13.39 -2.60 -15.31
N GLU A 90 12.55 -3.56 -14.99
CA GLU A 90 11.70 -4.20 -16.02
C GLU A 90 10.71 -5.14 -15.34
N ASP A 91 9.47 -4.68 -15.18
CA ASP A 91 8.19 -5.40 -15.12
C ASP A 91 7.98 -6.56 -14.09
N GLU A 92 8.86 -6.78 -13.13
CA GLU A 92 8.60 -7.75 -12.07
C GLU A 92 8.61 -7.09 -10.68
N GLU A 93 7.50 -7.21 -9.96
CA GLU A 93 7.32 -6.78 -8.57
C GLU A 93 8.16 -7.61 -7.57
N VAL A 94 9.41 -7.91 -7.95
CA VAL A 94 10.33 -8.74 -7.17
C VAL A 94 11.44 -7.87 -6.61
N PHE A 95 11.56 -7.86 -5.28
CA PHE A 95 12.67 -7.20 -4.61
C PHE A 95 13.93 -8.06 -4.69
N THR A 96 15.05 -7.49 -5.08
CA THR A 96 16.34 -8.19 -5.10
C THR A 96 17.22 -7.72 -3.95
N ILE A 97 17.68 -8.65 -3.12
CA ILE A 97 18.59 -8.40 -2.00
C ILE A 97 19.90 -9.15 -2.23
N SER A 98 21.01 -8.40 -2.32
CA SER A 98 22.34 -8.99 -2.39
C SER A 98 23.00 -9.02 -1.02
N ILE A 99 23.44 -10.21 -0.58
CA ILE A 99 24.13 -10.40 0.70
C ILE A 99 25.57 -10.87 0.50
N PRO A 100 26.50 -10.50 1.41
CA PRO A 100 27.86 -10.99 1.38
C PRO A 100 27.91 -12.51 1.63
N VAL A 101 28.90 -13.20 1.08
CA VAL A 101 29.07 -14.67 1.22
C VAL A 101 29.18 -15.12 2.68
N VAL A 102 29.68 -14.26 3.56
CA VAL A 102 29.83 -14.55 5.00
C VAL A 102 28.54 -14.38 5.80
N GLN A 103 27.53 -13.72 5.22
CA GLN A 103 26.27 -13.44 5.89
C GLN A 103 25.30 -14.64 5.72
N THR A 104 24.68 -15.05 6.81
CA THR A 104 23.72 -16.18 6.85
C THR A 104 22.29 -15.71 7.10
N GLU A 105 22.09 -14.45 7.44
CA GLU A 105 20.79 -13.86 7.76
C GLU A 105 20.48 -12.74 6.78
N VAL A 106 19.21 -12.61 6.40
CA VAL A 106 18.71 -11.57 5.50
C VAL A 106 17.68 -10.73 6.23
N ASP A 107 17.88 -9.43 6.26
CA ASP A 107 16.88 -8.49 6.76
C ASP A 107 15.95 -8.08 5.61
N ILE A 108 14.67 -8.43 5.74
CA ILE A 108 13.61 -8.10 4.78
C ILE A 108 12.73 -6.94 5.23
N SER A 109 13.07 -6.26 6.34
CA SER A 109 12.25 -5.21 6.94
C SER A 109 12.00 -4.05 5.97
N GLU A 110 12.99 -3.68 5.16
CA GLU A 110 12.83 -2.62 4.17
C GLU A 110 11.88 -3.02 3.03
N CYS A 111 11.96 -4.25 2.54
CA CYS A 111 11.02 -4.76 1.54
C CYS A 111 9.59 -4.79 2.10
N VAL A 112 9.42 -5.23 3.34
CA VAL A 112 8.14 -5.22 4.04
C VAL A 112 7.60 -3.80 4.19
N ARG A 113 8.44 -2.85 4.58
CA ARG A 113 8.09 -1.43 4.69
C ARG A 113 7.55 -0.89 3.36
N GLN A 114 8.27 -1.13 2.28
CA GLN A 114 7.88 -0.67 0.94
C GLN A 114 6.58 -1.32 0.48
N LEU A 115 6.39 -2.62 0.68
CA LEU A 115 5.15 -3.32 0.32
C LEU A 115 3.94 -2.77 1.06
N VAL A 116 4.05 -2.52 2.37
CA VAL A 116 2.95 -1.95 3.16
C VAL A 116 2.60 -0.54 2.70
N LEU A 117 3.60 0.30 2.40
CA LEU A 117 3.37 1.64 1.86
C LEU A 117 2.67 1.61 0.50
N LEU A 118 3.05 0.68 -0.38
CA LEU A 118 2.40 0.51 -1.69
C LEU A 118 0.96 0.02 -1.59
N GLN A 119 0.60 -0.67 -0.51
CA GLN A 119 -0.77 -1.12 -0.24
C GLN A 119 -1.68 -0.02 0.31
N GLU A 120 -1.11 1.07 0.80
CA GLU A 120 -1.89 2.18 1.32
C GLU A 120 -2.64 2.88 0.18
N PRO A 121 -3.98 2.99 0.24
CA PRO A 121 -4.72 3.69 -0.79
C PRO A 121 -4.44 5.19 -0.74
N LEU A 122 -4.32 5.84 -1.90
CA LEU A 122 -4.14 7.29 -2.00
C LEU A 122 -5.30 8.09 -1.38
N ASN A 123 -6.50 7.51 -1.41
CA ASN A 123 -7.71 8.11 -0.84
C ASN A 123 -8.39 7.08 0.08
N PRO A 124 -7.94 6.93 1.32
CA PRO A 124 -8.56 5.97 2.24
C PRO A 124 -9.98 6.39 2.57
N MET A 125 -10.94 5.47 2.37
CA MET A 125 -12.35 5.65 2.65
C MET A 125 -12.85 4.52 3.55
N LYS A 126 -13.54 4.88 4.63
CA LYS A 126 -14.15 3.92 5.57
C LYS A 126 -15.25 3.11 4.89
N ASN A 127 -16.10 3.80 4.11
CA ASN A 127 -17.19 3.22 3.35
C ASN A 127 -17.11 3.73 1.90
N PRO A 128 -16.43 3.02 0.97
CA PRO A 128 -16.27 3.49 -0.41
C PRO A 128 -17.59 3.53 -1.19
N ASP A 129 -18.56 2.69 -0.83
CA ASP A 129 -19.87 2.57 -1.50
C ASP A 129 -20.92 3.57 -0.97
N GLU A 130 -20.58 4.35 0.05
CA GLU A 130 -21.47 5.35 0.62
C GLU A 130 -21.45 6.64 -0.22
N ASP A 131 -22.60 7.00 -0.80
CA ASP A 131 -22.77 8.27 -1.50
C ASP A 131 -22.59 9.43 -0.52
N PHE A 132 -21.55 10.23 -0.75
CA PHE A 132 -21.33 11.43 0.04
C PHE A 132 -22.23 12.55 -0.45
N ILE A 133 -23.33 12.77 0.27
CA ILE A 133 -24.16 13.95 0.05
C ILE A 133 -23.59 15.09 0.89
N TYR A 134 -22.84 15.98 0.25
CA TYR A 134 -22.40 17.21 0.89
C TYR A 134 -23.60 18.17 0.99
N THR A 135 -24.26 18.20 2.12
CA THR A 135 -25.23 19.23 2.47
C THR A 135 -24.45 20.40 3.08
N ALA A 136 -23.94 21.27 2.23
CA ALA A 136 -23.28 22.51 2.64
C ALA A 136 -24.25 23.60 3.10
N THR A 137 -25.53 23.27 3.21
CA THR A 137 -26.58 24.22 3.57
C THR A 137 -27.18 23.83 4.91
N ASP A 138 -27.10 24.73 5.85
CA ASP A 138 -28.02 24.75 7.00
C ASP A 138 -29.45 24.70 6.43
N PRO A 139 -30.30 23.76 6.84
CA PRO A 139 -31.68 23.65 6.31
C PRO A 139 -32.53 24.92 6.56
N SER A 140 -32.01 25.89 7.31
CA SER A 140 -32.64 27.17 7.56
C SER A 140 -32.18 28.32 6.64
N GLU A 141 -31.14 28.13 5.83
CA GLU A 141 -30.70 29.12 4.88
C GLU A 141 -31.17 28.77 3.46
N GLU A 142 -31.96 29.69 2.85
CA GLU A 142 -32.28 29.62 1.42
C GLU A 142 -30.98 29.62 0.61
N PRO A 143 -30.83 28.79 -0.42
CA PRO A 143 -29.64 28.73 -1.22
C PRO A 143 -29.38 30.10 -1.88
N VAL A 144 -28.40 30.83 -1.37
CA VAL A 144 -27.93 32.06 -2.00
C VAL A 144 -27.34 31.69 -3.35
N GLU A 145 -28.06 32.03 -4.43
CA GLU A 145 -27.56 31.85 -5.78
C GLU A 145 -26.27 32.66 -5.95
N ASP A 146 -25.14 31.99 -6.08
CA ASP A 146 -23.87 32.66 -6.36
C ASP A 146 -23.90 33.17 -7.80
N LEU A 147 -23.92 34.50 -7.95
CA LEU A 147 -23.95 35.22 -9.22
C LEU A 147 -22.82 34.81 -10.19
N ARG A 148 -21.73 34.20 -9.67
CA ARG A 148 -20.64 33.68 -10.50
C ARG A 148 -21.08 32.50 -11.38
N TRP A 149 -22.10 31.75 -10.97
CA TRP A 149 -22.60 30.60 -11.70
C TRP A 149 -23.63 30.92 -12.77
N GLU A 150 -24.15 32.15 -12.82
CA GLU A 150 -25.15 32.57 -13.85
C GLU A 150 -24.63 32.39 -15.28
N LYS A 151 -23.37 32.75 -15.52
CA LYS A 151 -22.73 32.58 -16.84
C LYS A 151 -22.62 31.11 -17.24
N LEU A 152 -22.33 30.21 -16.29
CA LEU A 152 -22.27 28.77 -16.52
C LEU A 152 -23.65 28.16 -16.75
N LYS A 153 -24.67 28.61 -16.02
CA LYS A 153 -26.08 28.20 -16.25
C LYS A 153 -26.54 28.62 -17.65
N ALA A 154 -26.18 29.83 -18.09
CA ALA A 154 -26.50 30.31 -19.44
C ALA A 154 -25.78 29.49 -20.53
N LEU A 155 -24.53 29.12 -20.30
CA LEU A 155 -23.75 28.29 -21.23
C LEU A 155 -24.37 26.87 -21.32
N LYS A 156 -24.72 26.29 -20.19
CA LYS A 156 -25.38 24.98 -20.15
C LYS A 156 -26.68 24.95 -20.93
N ARG A 157 -27.56 25.95 -20.77
CA ARG A 157 -28.81 26.09 -21.55
C ARG A 157 -28.56 26.23 -23.06
N LYS A 158 -27.49 26.92 -23.47
CA LYS A 158 -27.10 27.01 -24.87
C LYS A 158 -26.67 25.69 -25.46
N MET A 159 -25.88 24.89 -24.68
CA MET A 159 -25.43 23.57 -25.10
C MET A 159 -26.59 22.57 -25.20
N GLU A 160 -27.54 22.60 -24.26
CA GLU A 160 -28.73 21.74 -24.29
C GLU A 160 -29.63 22.06 -25.48
N ASN A 161 -29.79 23.33 -25.85
CA ASN A 161 -30.57 23.72 -27.02
C ASN A 161 -29.87 23.41 -28.35
N SER A 162 -28.54 23.44 -28.38
CA SER A 162 -27.76 23.09 -29.60
C SER A 162 -27.77 21.60 -29.93
N ASN A 163 -28.02 20.74 -28.91
CA ASN A 163 -28.03 19.30 -29.07
C ASN A 163 -29.43 18.72 -29.42
N ARG A 164 -30.44 19.62 -29.59
CA ARG A 164 -31.82 19.28 -29.93
C ARG A 164 -32.24 19.62 -31.36
N SER A 165 -31.28 20.15 -32.15
CA SER A 165 -31.52 20.47 -33.58
C SER A 165 -30.93 19.42 -34.50
#